data_50a242dbb8d30e28cc0d2147aa68da8c
#
_entry.id   50a242dbb8d30e28cc0d2147aa68da8c
#
_cell.length_a   1.000
_cell.length_b   1.000
_cell.length_c   1.000
_cell.angle_alpha   90.00
_cell.angle_beta   90.00
_cell.angle_gamma   90.00
#
_symmetry.space_group_name_H-M   'P 1'
#
loop_
_entity.id
_entity.type
_entity.pdbx_description
1 polymer ?
#
loop_
_entity_poly.entity_id
_entity_poly.type
_entity_poly.pdbx_seq_one_letter_code
_entity_poly.pdbx_strand_id
1 'polypeptide(L)'
;MKNNIQYKNLSQQDIADSQCDDCGMINQLCKGDKETEQALLSLLERIPKGVISIIGSGGKTSLIQSLSLLLSKKGSVLITTTTHIFPFSHCENIFVEEMDSEEAILSLVDEGFRRHPVLCIGVKGKDGKLTKAPILFSTLEKHCDYILVEADGSKHLPAKAHNEREPQLPEETKLSVLVFGLSALHKPIEDVVHRVELFQGLFTPPLKKGTVLSKELLAEALQKENLGDLLFLNQADCIEKKEREELRSFLEKYLHKPVISASLLSLHSGALC
;
A
#
# COMPACT_ATOMS: atom_id res chain seq x y z
N MET A 1 -37.88 -8.39 32.69
CA MET A 1 -37.54 -6.97 32.47
C MET A 1 -36.82 -6.87 31.13
N LYS A 2 -37.49 -6.32 30.11
CA LYS A 2 -36.96 -6.18 28.76
C LYS A 2 -36.28 -4.80 28.70
N ASN A 3 -34.94 -4.74 28.55
CA ASN A 3 -34.24 -3.48 28.29
C ASN A 3 -34.32 -3.20 26.79
N ASN A 4 -35.11 -2.21 26.43
CA ASN A 4 -35.13 -1.59 25.12
C ASN A 4 -33.88 -0.71 24.96
N ILE A 5 -32.94 -1.10 24.10
CA ILE A 5 -31.89 -0.25 23.61
C ILE A 5 -32.48 0.59 22.49
N GLN A 6 -32.74 1.87 22.80
CA GLN A 6 -33.09 2.87 21.79
C GLN A 6 -31.85 3.19 20.94
N TYR A 7 -31.91 2.83 19.66
CA TYR A 7 -30.97 3.38 18.66
C TYR A 7 -31.29 4.87 18.48
N LYS A 8 -30.41 5.74 18.94
CA LYS A 8 -30.44 7.15 18.56
C LYS A 8 -30.12 7.24 17.06
N ASN A 9 -31.07 7.74 16.29
CA ASN A 9 -30.84 8.19 14.92
C ASN A 9 -29.82 9.33 14.95
N LEU A 10 -28.63 9.10 14.42
CA LEU A 10 -27.63 10.16 14.18
C LEU A 10 -28.24 11.13 13.16
N SER A 11 -28.15 12.42 13.44
CA SER A 11 -28.66 13.46 12.54
C SER A 11 -27.75 13.54 11.29
N GLN A 12 -28.31 14.08 10.18
CA GLN A 12 -27.52 14.33 8.97
C GLN A 12 -26.31 15.26 9.22
N GLN A 13 -26.34 16.02 10.31
CA GLN A 13 -25.25 16.89 10.74
C GLN A 13 -24.09 16.12 11.37
N ASP A 14 -24.37 15.04 12.13
CA ASP A 14 -23.33 14.17 12.73
C ASP A 14 -22.58 13.37 11.65
N ILE A 15 -23.23 13.09 10.51
CA ILE A 15 -22.60 12.44 9.34
C ILE A 15 -21.73 13.44 8.57
N ALA A 16 -22.13 14.72 8.50
CA ALA A 16 -21.34 15.76 7.83
C ALA A 16 -20.07 16.12 8.61
N ASP A 17 -20.13 16.15 9.95
CA ASP A 17 -18.96 16.44 10.79
C ASP A 17 -17.93 15.30 10.79
N SER A 18 -18.36 14.04 10.69
CA SER A 18 -17.43 12.88 10.54
C SER A 18 -16.74 12.83 9.17
N GLN A 19 -17.35 13.40 8.12
CA GLN A 19 -16.70 13.54 6.80
C GLN A 19 -15.66 14.66 6.76
N CYS A 20 -15.73 15.65 7.66
CA CYS A 20 -14.85 16.83 7.65
C CYS A 20 -13.41 16.51 8.10
N ASP A 21 -13.21 15.58 9.04
CA ASP A 21 -11.88 15.23 9.56
C ASP A 21 -11.07 14.37 8.56
N ASP A 22 -11.72 13.46 7.83
CA ASP A 22 -11.10 12.67 6.77
C ASP A 22 -10.66 13.57 5.61
N CYS A 23 -11.48 14.53 5.19
CA CYS A 23 -11.15 15.50 4.14
C CYS A 23 -9.95 16.38 4.50
N GLY A 24 -9.78 16.81 5.74
CA GLY A 24 -8.65 17.62 6.18
C GLY A 24 -7.30 16.88 6.06
N MET A 25 -7.26 15.64 6.50
CA MET A 25 -6.05 14.81 6.43
C MET A 25 -5.73 14.38 5.00
N ILE A 26 -6.74 13.96 4.23
CA ILE A 26 -6.56 13.61 2.81
C ILE A 26 -6.03 14.82 2.04
N ASN A 27 -6.55 16.02 2.32
CA ASN A 27 -6.11 17.25 1.67
C ASN A 27 -4.62 17.56 1.95
N GLN A 28 -4.11 17.27 3.17
CA GLN A 28 -2.68 17.34 3.48
C GLN A 28 -1.85 16.30 2.70
N LEU A 29 -2.35 15.06 2.59
CA LEU A 29 -1.69 13.99 1.85
C LEU A 29 -1.63 14.23 0.33
N CYS A 30 -2.62 14.95 -0.21
CA CYS A 30 -2.77 15.21 -1.65
C CYS A 30 -2.33 16.62 -2.07
N LYS A 31 -1.88 17.50 -1.14
CA LYS A 31 -1.67 18.94 -1.38
C LYS A 31 -2.84 19.64 -2.05
N GLY A 32 -4.07 19.22 -1.73
CA GLY A 32 -5.30 19.80 -2.29
C GLY A 32 -5.66 19.32 -3.71
N ASP A 33 -5.00 18.29 -4.22
CA ASP A 33 -5.38 17.64 -5.47
C ASP A 33 -6.64 16.79 -5.27
N LYS A 34 -7.79 17.31 -5.74
CA LYS A 34 -9.11 16.67 -5.60
C LYS A 34 -9.19 15.29 -6.27
N GLU A 35 -8.42 15.05 -7.32
CA GLU A 35 -8.44 13.76 -8.01
C GLU A 35 -7.74 12.69 -7.15
N THR A 36 -6.60 13.02 -6.58
CA THR A 36 -5.91 12.14 -5.62
C THR A 36 -6.75 11.93 -4.36
N GLU A 37 -7.47 12.95 -3.88
CA GLU A 37 -8.42 12.82 -2.77
C GLU A 37 -9.51 11.80 -3.07
N GLN A 38 -10.19 11.92 -4.20
CA GLN A 38 -11.25 10.99 -4.63
C GLN A 38 -10.71 9.57 -4.85
N ALA A 39 -9.49 9.46 -5.40
CA ALA A 39 -8.84 8.18 -5.61
C ALA A 39 -8.53 7.47 -4.29
N LEU A 40 -8.03 8.18 -3.27
CA LEU A 40 -7.78 7.63 -1.95
C LEU A 40 -9.08 7.24 -1.24
N LEU A 41 -10.13 8.05 -1.32
CA LEU A 41 -11.46 7.69 -0.78
C LEU A 41 -12.00 6.41 -1.43
N SER A 42 -11.92 6.31 -2.77
CA SER A 42 -12.34 5.10 -3.50
C SER A 42 -11.51 3.87 -3.11
N LEU A 43 -10.22 4.04 -2.81
CA LEU A 43 -9.37 2.95 -2.30
C LEU A 43 -9.81 2.53 -0.90
N LEU A 44 -10.05 3.49 0.01
CA LEU A 44 -10.46 3.22 1.39
C LEU A 44 -11.78 2.46 1.49
N GLU A 45 -12.72 2.68 0.57
CA GLU A 45 -13.98 1.94 0.49
C GLU A 45 -13.79 0.46 0.14
N ARG A 46 -12.66 0.12 -0.49
CA ARG A 46 -12.33 -1.25 -0.93
C ARG A 46 -11.47 -2.02 0.06
N ILE A 47 -10.88 -1.32 1.05
CA ILE A 47 -9.99 -1.96 2.03
C ILE A 47 -10.81 -2.66 3.13
N PRO A 48 -10.75 -3.99 3.21
CA PRO A 48 -11.39 -4.73 4.29
C PRO A 48 -10.57 -4.61 5.59
N LYS A 49 -11.17 -4.94 6.74
CA LYS A 49 -10.41 -5.22 7.96
C LYS A 49 -9.60 -6.50 7.78
N GLY A 50 -8.43 -6.56 8.42
CA GLY A 50 -7.47 -7.67 8.37
C GLY A 50 -6.21 -7.36 7.56
N VAL A 51 -5.63 -8.36 6.91
CA VAL A 51 -4.34 -8.26 6.22
C VAL A 51 -4.49 -7.70 4.81
N ILE A 52 -3.81 -6.60 4.55
CA ILE A 52 -3.72 -5.94 3.24
C ILE A 52 -2.24 -5.96 2.81
N SER A 53 -1.94 -6.63 1.71
CA SER A 53 -0.59 -6.73 1.17
C SER A 53 -0.33 -5.70 0.09
N ILE A 54 0.76 -4.95 0.22
CA ILE A 54 1.19 -3.94 -0.74
C ILE A 54 2.43 -4.47 -1.46
N ILE A 55 2.33 -4.62 -2.78
CA ILE A 55 3.35 -5.21 -3.65
C ILE A 55 3.69 -4.30 -4.82
N GLY A 56 4.72 -4.65 -5.59
CA GLY A 56 5.11 -3.89 -6.77
C GLY A 56 6.16 -2.82 -6.49
N SER A 57 6.09 -1.69 -7.20
CA SER A 57 7.11 -0.66 -7.17
C SER A 57 6.55 0.74 -7.46
N GLY A 58 7.32 1.80 -7.16
CA GLY A 58 6.91 3.17 -7.46
C GLY A 58 6.05 3.84 -6.40
N GLY A 59 6.24 3.48 -5.11
CA GLY A 59 5.63 4.22 -4.01
C GLY A 59 4.85 3.38 -2.99
N LYS A 60 5.20 2.11 -2.79
CA LYS A 60 4.59 1.26 -1.75
C LYS A 60 4.63 1.90 -0.37
N THR A 61 5.80 2.35 0.06
CA THR A 61 5.99 2.98 1.36
C THR A 61 5.10 4.23 1.53
N SER A 62 4.99 5.07 0.49
CA SER A 62 4.07 6.23 0.50
C SER A 62 2.61 5.81 0.59
N LEU A 63 2.22 4.73 -0.10
CA LEU A 63 0.87 4.20 -0.03
C LEU A 63 0.57 3.63 1.37
N ILE A 64 1.47 2.84 1.94
CA ILE A 64 1.34 2.30 3.31
C ILE A 64 1.19 3.46 4.31
N GLN A 65 2.03 4.50 4.20
CA GLN A 65 1.98 5.67 5.06
C GLN A 65 0.63 6.40 4.94
N SER A 66 0.18 6.70 3.73
CA SER A 66 -1.10 7.35 3.49
C SER A 66 -2.28 6.52 4.02
N LEU A 67 -2.29 5.22 3.71
CA LEU A 67 -3.34 4.31 4.17
C LEU A 67 -3.35 4.18 5.69
N SER A 68 -2.19 4.06 6.34
CA SER A 68 -2.12 3.90 7.80
C SER A 68 -2.70 5.11 8.52
N LEU A 69 -2.42 6.32 8.03
CA LEU A 69 -2.97 7.56 8.58
C LEU A 69 -4.49 7.67 8.39
N LEU A 70 -5.00 7.28 7.22
CA LEU A 70 -6.42 7.33 6.93
C LEU A 70 -7.21 6.23 7.66
N LEU A 71 -6.70 4.99 7.68
CA LEU A 71 -7.33 3.86 8.35
C LEU A 71 -7.31 4.00 9.88
N SER A 72 -6.33 4.73 10.43
CA SER A 72 -6.27 4.99 11.88
C SER A 72 -7.46 5.74 12.44
N LYS A 73 -8.24 6.42 11.58
CA LYS A 73 -9.52 7.04 11.94
C LYS A 73 -10.65 6.02 12.08
N LYS A 74 -10.49 4.84 11.50
CA LYS A 74 -11.49 3.77 11.47
C LYS A 74 -11.16 2.60 12.42
N GLY A 75 -9.92 2.53 12.90
CA GLY A 75 -9.46 1.46 13.79
C GLY A 75 -7.95 1.44 13.97
N SER A 76 -7.48 0.45 14.71
CA SER A 76 -6.06 0.20 14.95
C SER A 76 -5.36 -0.31 13.68
N VAL A 77 -4.17 0.22 13.39
CA VAL A 77 -3.40 -0.13 12.18
C VAL A 77 -2.01 -0.62 12.55
N LEU A 78 -1.69 -1.83 12.14
CA LEU A 78 -0.35 -2.40 12.27
C LEU A 78 0.36 -2.42 10.92
N ILE A 79 1.56 -1.86 10.84
CA ILE A 79 2.43 -1.94 9.68
C ILE A 79 3.49 -3.00 9.92
N THR A 80 3.75 -3.85 8.95
CA THR A 80 4.82 -4.85 9.01
C THR A 80 5.31 -5.23 7.61
N THR A 81 6.18 -6.23 7.51
CA THR A 81 6.72 -6.71 6.24
C THR A 81 6.94 -8.22 6.25
N THR A 82 6.93 -8.83 5.09
CA THR A 82 7.45 -10.20 4.87
C THR A 82 8.87 -10.19 4.29
N THR A 83 9.41 -9.00 3.99
CA THR A 83 10.75 -8.81 3.43
C THR A 83 11.57 -7.85 4.29
N HIS A 84 11.76 -6.61 3.84
CA HIS A 84 12.51 -5.58 4.56
C HIS A 84 11.87 -4.22 4.36
N ILE A 85 11.63 -3.49 5.46
CA ILE A 85 11.04 -2.15 5.46
C ILE A 85 11.83 -1.22 6.37
N PHE A 86 11.91 0.06 6.05
CA PHE A 86 12.41 1.04 7.02
C PHE A 86 11.34 1.36 8.05
N PRO A 87 11.72 1.61 9.32
CA PRO A 87 10.81 2.15 10.33
C PRO A 87 10.13 3.43 9.82
N PHE A 88 8.88 3.63 10.18
CA PHE A 88 8.13 4.82 9.81
C PHE A 88 8.23 5.90 10.88
N SER A 89 8.44 7.16 10.47
CA SER A 89 8.56 8.29 11.40
C SER A 89 7.22 8.78 11.97
N HIS A 90 6.10 8.43 11.34
CA HIS A 90 4.75 8.91 11.71
C HIS A 90 4.01 7.99 12.70
N CYS A 91 4.63 6.90 13.14
CA CYS A 91 4.03 5.93 14.06
C CYS A 91 5.04 5.42 15.09
N GLU A 92 4.56 4.74 16.11
CA GLU A 92 5.42 4.03 17.05
C GLU A 92 6.00 2.77 16.39
N ASN A 93 7.31 2.59 16.47
CA ASN A 93 8.02 1.43 15.95
C ASN A 93 8.37 0.47 17.09
N ILE A 94 7.84 -0.75 17.02
CA ILE A 94 8.08 -1.84 17.97
C ILE A 94 9.15 -2.75 17.38
N PHE A 95 10.28 -2.83 18.07
CA PHE A 95 11.39 -3.71 17.71
C PHE A 95 11.30 -4.97 18.56
N VAL A 96 11.18 -6.12 17.90
CA VAL A 96 11.15 -7.43 18.55
C VAL A 96 12.39 -8.24 18.18
N GLU A 97 12.72 -9.24 18.99
CA GLU A 97 13.80 -10.18 18.73
C GLU A 97 13.26 -11.47 18.10
N GLU A 98 14.10 -12.21 17.37
CA GLU A 98 13.69 -13.48 16.75
C GLU A 98 13.27 -14.56 17.77
N MET A 99 13.73 -14.43 19.02
CA MET A 99 13.47 -15.37 20.10
C MET A 99 12.33 -14.91 21.04
N ASP A 100 11.71 -13.77 20.78
CA ASP A 100 10.58 -13.31 21.60
C ASP A 100 9.39 -14.26 21.47
N SER A 101 8.73 -14.55 22.59
CA SER A 101 7.51 -15.34 22.56
C SER A 101 6.34 -14.56 21.97
N GLU A 102 5.37 -15.28 21.40
CA GLU A 102 4.17 -14.68 20.84
C GLU A 102 3.43 -13.81 21.86
N GLU A 103 3.34 -14.26 23.13
CA GLU A 103 2.70 -13.50 24.21
C GLU A 103 3.45 -12.20 24.52
N ALA A 104 4.79 -12.22 24.50
CA ALA A 104 5.60 -11.02 24.70
C ALA A 104 5.37 -10.00 23.57
N ILE A 105 5.35 -10.46 22.32
CA ILE A 105 5.08 -9.62 21.14
C ILE A 105 3.70 -9.01 21.23
N LEU A 106 2.67 -9.81 21.54
CA LEU A 106 1.29 -9.33 21.66
C LEU A 106 1.13 -8.32 22.79
N SER A 107 1.80 -8.53 23.92
CA SER A 107 1.80 -7.57 25.02
C SER A 107 2.36 -6.20 24.58
N LEU A 108 3.44 -6.17 23.78
CA LEU A 108 4.00 -4.94 23.22
C LEU A 108 3.03 -4.27 22.23
N VAL A 109 2.37 -5.05 21.39
CA VAL A 109 1.37 -4.56 20.43
C VAL A 109 0.18 -3.95 21.16
N ASP A 110 -0.40 -4.67 22.14
CA ASP A 110 -1.55 -4.18 22.91
C ASP A 110 -1.20 -2.92 23.73
N GLU A 111 0.00 -2.87 24.30
CA GLU A 111 0.48 -1.69 25.02
C GLU A 111 0.73 -0.52 24.04
N GLY A 112 1.31 -0.78 22.88
CA GLY A 112 1.51 0.22 21.84
C GLY A 112 0.19 0.84 21.39
N PHE A 113 -0.86 0.04 21.12
CA PHE A 113 -2.17 0.53 20.71
C PHE A 113 -2.92 1.35 21.77
N ARG A 114 -2.53 1.24 23.05
CA ARG A 114 -3.04 2.17 24.08
C ARG A 114 -2.48 3.59 23.94
N ARG A 115 -1.34 3.75 23.26
CA ARG A 115 -0.63 5.02 23.09
C ARG A 115 -0.81 5.60 21.69
N HIS A 116 -0.82 4.75 20.66
CA HIS A 116 -0.80 5.16 19.27
C HIS A 116 -1.76 4.31 18.42
N PRO A 117 -2.57 4.92 17.55
CA PRO A 117 -3.48 4.18 16.66
C PRO A 117 -2.78 3.47 15.51
N VAL A 118 -1.51 3.83 15.24
CA VAL A 118 -0.68 3.22 14.20
C VAL A 118 0.62 2.72 14.80
N LEU A 119 0.94 1.46 14.58
CA LEU A 119 2.18 0.83 14.99
C LEU A 119 2.92 0.25 13.79
N CYS A 120 4.24 0.18 13.87
CA CYS A 120 5.06 -0.59 12.93
C CYS A 120 5.86 -1.62 13.72
N ILE A 121 5.81 -2.90 13.33
CA ILE A 121 6.48 -3.99 14.06
C ILE A 121 7.41 -4.78 13.14
N GLY A 122 8.54 -5.19 13.67
CA GLY A 122 9.48 -6.10 13.02
C GLY A 122 10.74 -6.38 13.84
N VAL A 123 11.50 -7.38 13.41
CA VAL A 123 12.82 -7.66 13.94
C VAL A 123 13.81 -6.67 13.33
N LYS A 124 14.69 -6.10 14.17
CA LYS A 124 15.72 -5.17 13.72
C LYS A 124 16.75 -5.89 12.84
N GLY A 125 16.71 -5.63 11.57
CA GLY A 125 17.64 -6.17 10.60
C GLY A 125 18.88 -5.28 10.37
N LYS A 126 19.65 -5.60 9.34
CA LYS A 126 20.80 -4.82 8.90
C LYS A 126 20.36 -3.46 8.33
N ASP A 127 21.28 -2.50 8.37
CA ASP A 127 21.09 -1.16 7.79
C ASP A 127 19.87 -0.38 8.33
N GLY A 128 19.43 -0.69 9.57
CA GLY A 128 18.32 -0.01 10.22
C GLY A 128 16.94 -0.40 9.70
N LYS A 129 16.84 -1.41 8.83
CA LYS A 129 15.58 -1.95 8.37
C LYS A 129 14.96 -2.92 9.36
N LEU A 130 13.65 -3.10 9.26
CA LEU A 130 12.90 -4.15 9.92
C LEU A 130 12.71 -5.32 8.96
N THR A 131 12.74 -6.53 9.52
CA THR A 131 12.34 -7.77 8.85
C THR A 131 11.05 -8.31 9.47
N LYS A 132 10.53 -9.41 8.93
CA LYS A 132 9.31 -10.04 9.43
C LYS A 132 9.39 -10.32 10.93
N ALA A 133 8.38 -9.92 11.69
CA ALA A 133 8.22 -10.30 13.09
C ALA A 133 7.93 -11.81 13.22
N PRO A 134 8.46 -12.51 14.27
CA PRO A 134 8.27 -13.94 14.49
C PRO A 134 6.91 -14.26 15.10
N ILE A 135 5.83 -13.82 14.43
CA ILE A 135 4.45 -14.01 14.86
C ILE A 135 3.55 -14.31 13.65
N LEU A 136 2.50 -15.09 13.84
CA LEU A 136 1.54 -15.41 12.80
C LEU A 136 0.61 -14.23 12.53
N PHE A 137 0.29 -14.00 11.25
CA PHE A 137 -0.67 -12.95 10.87
C PHE A 137 -2.07 -13.23 11.42
N SER A 138 -2.49 -14.50 11.45
CA SER A 138 -3.75 -14.96 12.04
C SER A 138 -3.87 -14.64 13.54
N THR A 139 -2.76 -14.52 14.23
CA THR A 139 -2.72 -14.07 15.62
C THR A 139 -2.82 -12.56 15.71
N LEU A 140 -2.05 -11.82 14.91
CA LEU A 140 -2.07 -10.35 14.86
C LEU A 140 -3.45 -9.80 14.48
N GLU A 141 -4.21 -10.46 13.57
CA GLU A 141 -5.57 -10.05 13.18
C GLU A 141 -6.57 -9.98 14.34
N LYS A 142 -6.28 -10.64 15.46
CA LYS A 142 -7.15 -10.60 16.65
C LYS A 142 -6.87 -9.37 17.54
N HIS A 143 -5.75 -8.67 17.30
CA HIS A 143 -5.25 -7.57 18.13
C HIS A 143 -5.32 -6.20 17.42
N CYS A 144 -5.64 -6.17 16.13
CA CYS A 144 -5.79 -4.92 15.39
C CYS A 144 -6.81 -5.04 14.25
N ASP A 145 -7.33 -3.89 13.80
CA ASP A 145 -8.34 -3.84 12.74
C ASP A 145 -7.74 -4.01 11.35
N TYR A 146 -6.55 -3.44 11.10
CA TYR A 146 -5.88 -3.45 9.81
C TYR A 146 -4.41 -3.82 9.96
N ILE A 147 -3.91 -4.67 9.07
CA ILE A 147 -2.49 -5.01 8.97
C ILE A 147 -2.01 -4.68 7.56
N LEU A 148 -1.18 -3.65 7.44
CA LEU A 148 -0.57 -3.26 6.17
C LEU A 148 0.80 -3.94 6.04
N VAL A 149 0.96 -4.77 5.01
CA VAL A 149 2.16 -5.59 4.81
C VAL A 149 2.90 -5.18 3.54
N GLU A 150 4.15 -4.71 3.66
CA GLU A 150 5.03 -4.61 2.49
C GLU A 150 5.58 -6.00 2.15
N ALA A 151 5.13 -6.60 1.02
CA ALA A 151 5.35 -8.01 0.74
C ALA A 151 6.39 -8.26 -0.36
N ASP A 152 7.12 -7.23 -0.81
CA ASP A 152 8.22 -7.37 -1.77
C ASP A 152 9.19 -6.16 -1.75
N GLY A 153 10.42 -6.36 -2.29
CA GLY A 153 11.42 -5.30 -2.47
C GLY A 153 11.41 -4.69 -3.88
N SER A 154 11.82 -3.42 -4.04
CA SER A 154 11.74 -2.72 -5.33
C SER A 154 12.95 -1.84 -5.72
N LYS A 155 13.98 -1.73 -4.91
CA LYS A 155 15.18 -0.89 -5.14
C LYS A 155 14.87 0.56 -5.59
N HIS A 156 13.76 1.13 -5.15
CA HIS A 156 13.31 2.50 -5.46
C HIS A 156 13.05 2.81 -6.94
N LEU A 157 12.97 1.80 -7.82
CA LEU A 157 12.56 2.00 -9.19
C LEU A 157 11.03 2.09 -9.32
N PRO A 158 10.49 2.79 -10.33
CA PRO A 158 9.05 2.98 -10.47
C PRO A 158 8.29 1.72 -10.92
N ALA A 159 8.96 0.78 -11.57
CA ALA A 159 8.40 -0.48 -12.03
C ALA A 159 9.28 -1.66 -11.62
N LYS A 160 8.72 -2.88 -11.63
CA LYS A 160 9.48 -4.12 -11.39
C LYS A 160 8.84 -5.31 -12.08
N ALA A 161 9.64 -6.36 -12.29
CA ALA A 161 9.16 -7.72 -12.53
C ALA A 161 9.40 -8.59 -11.28
N HIS A 162 8.51 -9.53 -11.04
CA HIS A 162 8.57 -10.42 -9.89
C HIS A 162 9.26 -11.74 -10.27
N ASN A 163 10.03 -12.29 -9.34
CA ASN A 163 10.57 -13.64 -9.47
C ASN A 163 9.67 -14.65 -8.77
N GLU A 164 9.98 -15.93 -8.89
CA GLU A 164 9.21 -17.04 -8.30
C GLU A 164 9.07 -16.98 -6.77
N ARG A 165 9.93 -16.19 -6.08
CA ARG A 165 9.92 -16.04 -4.61
C ARG A 165 9.18 -14.78 -4.16
N GLU A 166 8.69 -13.96 -5.07
CA GLU A 166 7.99 -12.71 -4.79
C GLU A 166 6.72 -12.59 -5.62
N PRO A 167 5.68 -11.95 -5.08
CA PRO A 167 5.59 -11.40 -3.72
C PRO A 167 5.43 -12.49 -2.65
N GLN A 168 5.87 -12.18 -1.41
CA GLN A 168 5.67 -13.07 -0.25
C GLN A 168 4.38 -12.66 0.48
N LEU A 169 3.24 -13.05 -0.08
CA LEU A 169 1.94 -12.74 0.49
C LEU A 169 1.66 -13.64 1.71
N PRO A 170 1.24 -13.07 2.86
CA PRO A 170 0.62 -13.87 3.92
C PRO A 170 -0.61 -14.63 3.42
N GLU A 171 -0.85 -15.81 3.95
CA GLU A 171 -2.05 -16.62 3.62
C GLU A 171 -3.35 -15.89 4.02
N GLU A 172 -3.28 -15.06 5.06
CA GLU A 172 -4.38 -14.25 5.57
C GLU A 172 -4.69 -13.01 4.72
N THR A 173 -3.94 -12.75 3.64
CA THR A 173 -4.14 -11.57 2.78
C THR A 173 -5.58 -11.53 2.24
N LYS A 174 -6.32 -10.50 2.59
CA LYS A 174 -7.70 -10.27 2.14
C LYS A 174 -7.79 -9.36 0.92
N LEU A 175 -6.76 -8.53 0.72
CA LEU A 175 -6.61 -7.65 -0.45
C LEU A 175 -5.13 -7.47 -0.73
N SER A 176 -4.74 -7.68 -1.98
CA SER A 176 -3.40 -7.36 -2.47
C SER A 176 -3.47 -6.17 -3.43
N VAL A 177 -2.68 -5.13 -3.14
CA VAL A 177 -2.60 -3.89 -3.95
C VAL A 177 -1.26 -3.87 -4.67
N LEU A 178 -1.31 -3.99 -6.00
CA LEU A 178 -0.13 -3.86 -6.85
C LEU A 178 0.13 -2.38 -7.16
N VAL A 179 1.26 -1.86 -6.72
CA VAL A 179 1.68 -0.48 -6.96
C VAL A 179 2.58 -0.41 -8.19
N PHE A 180 2.30 0.55 -9.06
CA PHE A 180 3.11 0.87 -10.23
C PHE A 180 3.31 2.38 -10.32
N GLY A 181 4.56 2.82 -10.54
CA GLY A 181 4.89 4.24 -10.70
C GLY A 181 4.79 4.69 -12.16
N LEU A 182 3.89 5.62 -12.44
CA LEU A 182 3.65 6.16 -13.78
C LEU A 182 4.86 6.88 -14.38
N SER A 183 5.83 7.30 -13.57
CA SER A 183 7.10 7.84 -14.05
C SER A 183 7.95 6.85 -14.87
N ALA A 184 7.56 5.56 -14.91
CA ALA A 184 8.19 4.54 -15.74
C ALA A 184 7.75 4.62 -17.22
N LEU A 185 6.56 5.14 -17.51
CA LEU A 185 6.05 5.22 -18.88
C LEU A 185 6.93 6.11 -19.77
N HIS A 186 6.98 5.75 -21.05
CA HIS A 186 7.75 6.45 -22.09
C HIS A 186 9.26 6.47 -21.86
N LYS A 187 9.77 5.62 -20.95
CA LYS A 187 11.22 5.48 -20.69
C LYS A 187 11.72 4.10 -21.09
N PRO A 188 13.04 3.96 -21.40
CA PRO A 188 13.63 2.66 -21.63
C PRO A 188 13.45 1.75 -20.41
N ILE A 189 13.06 0.50 -20.63
CA ILE A 189 12.76 -0.46 -19.54
C ILE A 189 13.96 -0.70 -18.61
N GLU A 190 15.18 -0.64 -19.12
CA GLU A 190 16.41 -0.79 -18.34
C GLU A 190 16.62 0.31 -17.29
N ASP A 191 16.05 1.50 -17.50
CA ASP A 191 16.23 2.64 -16.61
C ASP A 191 15.19 2.66 -15.49
N VAL A 192 14.06 1.94 -15.68
CA VAL A 192 12.88 2.11 -14.83
C VAL A 192 12.34 0.81 -14.22
N VAL A 193 12.77 -0.36 -14.72
CA VAL A 193 12.26 -1.66 -14.26
C VAL A 193 13.28 -2.37 -13.40
N HIS A 194 12.95 -2.62 -12.14
CA HIS A 194 13.72 -3.54 -11.29
C HIS A 194 13.60 -4.98 -11.82
N ARG A 195 14.72 -5.68 -12.02
CA ARG A 195 14.82 -7.00 -12.65
C ARG A 195 14.38 -6.98 -14.11
N VAL A 196 15.00 -6.08 -14.86
CA VAL A 196 14.69 -5.86 -16.28
C VAL A 196 14.79 -7.14 -17.12
N GLU A 197 15.72 -8.04 -16.82
CA GLU A 197 15.87 -9.32 -17.52
C GLU A 197 14.63 -10.21 -17.36
N LEU A 198 14.04 -10.24 -16.17
CA LEU A 198 12.78 -10.96 -15.93
C LEU A 198 11.63 -10.29 -16.70
N PHE A 199 11.57 -8.96 -16.68
CA PHE A 199 10.56 -8.23 -17.44
C PHE A 199 10.66 -8.52 -18.95
N GLN A 200 11.87 -8.49 -19.51
CA GLN A 200 12.12 -8.81 -20.91
C GLN A 200 11.69 -10.25 -21.24
N GLY A 201 11.95 -11.19 -20.34
CA GLY A 201 11.60 -12.60 -20.47
C GLY A 201 10.09 -12.89 -20.41
N LEU A 202 9.25 -11.95 -19.97
CA LEU A 202 7.79 -12.09 -20.07
C LEU A 202 7.29 -12.17 -21.50
N PHE A 203 8.08 -11.71 -22.47
CA PHE A 203 7.68 -11.59 -23.88
C PHE A 203 8.35 -12.63 -24.77
N THR A 204 7.71 -12.99 -25.87
CA THR A 204 8.25 -13.92 -26.86
C THR A 204 8.15 -13.32 -28.25
N PRO A 205 9.29 -12.98 -28.91
CA PRO A 205 10.66 -13.06 -28.38
C PRO A 205 10.89 -12.06 -27.23
N PRO A 206 11.92 -12.26 -26.39
CA PRO A 206 12.25 -11.31 -25.30
C PRO A 206 12.48 -9.89 -25.82
N LEU A 207 12.08 -8.90 -25.01
CA LEU A 207 12.26 -7.48 -25.37
C LEU A 207 13.73 -7.12 -25.47
N LYS A 208 14.06 -6.27 -26.43
CA LYS A 208 15.42 -5.78 -26.65
C LYS A 208 15.77 -4.63 -25.71
N LYS A 209 17.06 -4.42 -25.48
CA LYS A 209 17.57 -3.23 -24.83
C LYS A 209 17.14 -1.97 -25.60
N GLY A 210 16.79 -0.91 -24.88
CA GLY A 210 16.26 0.33 -25.46
C GLY A 210 14.77 0.30 -25.77
N THR A 211 14.08 -0.81 -25.46
CA THR A 211 12.61 -0.86 -25.58
C THR A 211 11.97 0.14 -24.62
N VAL A 212 11.16 1.04 -25.16
CA VAL A 212 10.42 2.04 -24.37
C VAL A 212 9.15 1.42 -23.81
N LEU A 213 8.89 1.63 -22.54
CA LEU A 213 7.69 1.12 -21.87
C LEU A 213 6.45 1.86 -22.37
N SER A 214 5.65 1.21 -23.21
CA SER A 214 4.34 1.70 -23.66
C SER A 214 3.21 1.18 -22.76
N LYS A 215 2.02 1.73 -22.91
CA LYS A 215 0.83 1.25 -22.18
C LYS A 215 0.45 -0.19 -22.56
N GLU A 216 0.67 -0.58 -23.81
CA GLU A 216 0.40 -1.94 -24.30
C GLU A 216 1.38 -2.96 -23.67
N LEU A 217 2.68 -2.64 -23.66
CA LEU A 217 3.70 -3.47 -23.00
C LEU A 217 3.43 -3.58 -21.50
N LEU A 218 3.04 -2.48 -20.86
CA LEU A 218 2.67 -2.48 -19.44
C LEU A 218 1.47 -3.41 -19.21
N ALA A 219 0.40 -3.26 -19.97
CA ALA A 219 -0.80 -4.08 -19.84
C ALA A 219 -0.50 -5.57 -20.01
N GLU A 220 0.28 -5.93 -21.05
CA GLU A 220 0.66 -7.31 -21.31
C GLU A 220 1.55 -7.89 -20.19
N ALA A 221 2.52 -7.12 -19.68
CA ALA A 221 3.36 -7.54 -18.56
C ALA A 221 2.53 -7.79 -17.29
N LEU A 222 1.65 -6.84 -16.93
CA LEU A 222 0.76 -6.96 -15.77
C LEU A 222 -0.20 -8.15 -15.89
N GLN A 223 -0.70 -8.42 -17.09
CA GLN A 223 -1.56 -9.57 -17.35
C GLN A 223 -0.80 -10.90 -17.20
N LYS A 224 0.44 -10.96 -17.69
CA LYS A 224 1.27 -12.18 -17.59
C LYS A 224 1.70 -12.47 -16.16
N GLU A 225 2.05 -11.46 -15.39
CA GLU A 225 2.34 -11.64 -13.96
C GLU A 225 1.09 -11.93 -13.15
N ASN A 226 -0.07 -11.39 -13.54
CA ASN A 226 -1.37 -11.56 -12.91
C ASN A 226 -1.36 -11.40 -11.37
N LEU A 227 -0.64 -10.39 -10.88
CA LEU A 227 -0.49 -10.08 -9.46
C LEU A 227 -1.49 -9.00 -9.02
N GLY A 228 -1.79 -8.99 -7.72
CA GLY A 228 -2.66 -8.00 -7.09
C GLY A 228 -4.14 -8.13 -7.46
N ASP A 229 -5.01 -7.86 -6.50
CA ASP A 229 -6.47 -7.79 -6.69
C ASP A 229 -6.89 -6.42 -7.22
N LEU A 230 -6.06 -5.39 -6.94
CA LEU A 230 -6.23 -4.01 -7.33
C LEU A 230 -4.90 -3.45 -7.83
N LEU A 231 -4.94 -2.65 -8.91
CA LEU A 231 -3.77 -1.90 -9.41
C LEU A 231 -3.83 -0.45 -8.94
N PHE A 232 -2.77 0.00 -8.27
CA PHE A 232 -2.60 1.39 -7.85
C PHE A 232 -1.50 2.07 -8.67
N LEU A 233 -1.89 2.98 -9.55
CA LEU A 233 -1.00 3.80 -10.38
C LEU A 233 -0.61 5.05 -9.61
N ASN A 234 0.59 5.05 -9.03
CA ASN A 234 1.15 6.20 -8.32
C ASN A 234 1.91 7.14 -9.27
N GLN A 235 2.30 8.33 -8.77
CA GLN A 235 3.02 9.34 -9.56
C GLN A 235 2.20 9.81 -10.77
N ALA A 236 0.91 10.01 -10.55
CA ALA A 236 -0.05 10.42 -11.57
C ALA A 236 0.24 11.83 -12.14
N ASP A 237 1.01 12.63 -11.44
CA ASP A 237 1.55 13.93 -11.85
C ASP A 237 2.65 13.84 -12.93
N CYS A 238 3.19 12.65 -13.19
CA CYS A 238 4.25 12.45 -14.20
C CYS A 238 3.73 12.35 -15.64
N ILE A 239 2.41 12.24 -15.85
CA ILE A 239 1.77 12.16 -17.17
C ILE A 239 0.56 13.08 -17.25
N GLU A 240 0.22 13.47 -18.47
CA GLU A 240 -0.93 14.34 -18.74
C GLU A 240 -2.25 13.71 -18.26
N LYS A 241 -3.18 14.53 -17.75
CA LYS A 241 -4.46 14.06 -17.20
C LYS A 241 -5.24 13.18 -18.20
N LYS A 242 -5.34 13.60 -19.44
CA LYS A 242 -6.07 12.87 -20.48
C LYS A 242 -5.46 11.49 -20.73
N GLU A 243 -4.14 11.44 -20.84
CA GLU A 243 -3.40 10.17 -21.01
C GLU A 243 -3.59 9.24 -19.81
N ARG A 244 -3.56 9.78 -18.60
CA ARG A 244 -3.78 9.04 -17.35
C ARG A 244 -5.18 8.41 -17.29
N GLU A 245 -6.22 9.17 -17.64
CA GLU A 245 -7.61 8.68 -17.69
C GLU A 245 -7.80 7.58 -18.74
N GLU A 246 -7.21 7.77 -19.93
CA GLU A 246 -7.21 6.78 -21.01
C GLU A 246 -6.47 5.50 -20.58
N LEU A 247 -5.29 5.64 -19.99
CA LEU A 247 -4.49 4.52 -19.49
C LEU A 247 -5.23 3.75 -18.38
N ARG A 248 -5.79 4.46 -17.38
CA ARG A 248 -6.56 3.84 -16.30
C ARG A 248 -7.72 3.01 -16.86
N SER A 249 -8.52 3.60 -17.74
CA SER A 249 -9.67 2.94 -18.34
C SER A 249 -9.26 1.75 -19.23
N PHE A 250 -8.15 1.88 -19.95
CA PHE A 250 -7.59 0.82 -20.77
C PHE A 250 -7.13 -0.36 -19.90
N LEU A 251 -6.34 -0.10 -18.84
CA LEU A 251 -5.84 -1.13 -17.93
C LEU A 251 -6.98 -1.82 -17.17
N GLU A 252 -7.97 -1.07 -16.68
CA GLU A 252 -9.11 -1.63 -15.96
C GLU A 252 -9.89 -2.62 -16.84
N LYS A 253 -10.11 -2.25 -18.10
CA LYS A 253 -10.77 -3.13 -19.08
C LYS A 253 -9.90 -4.33 -19.47
N TYR A 254 -8.59 -4.12 -19.64
CA TYR A 254 -7.66 -5.16 -20.11
C TYR A 254 -7.38 -6.21 -19.03
N LEU A 255 -7.19 -5.77 -17.79
CA LEU A 255 -6.82 -6.62 -16.65
C LEU A 255 -8.05 -7.19 -15.92
N HIS A 256 -9.25 -6.67 -16.18
CA HIS A 256 -10.47 -7.00 -15.41
C HIS A 256 -10.32 -6.81 -13.90
N LYS A 257 -9.55 -5.80 -13.48
CA LYS A 257 -9.28 -5.45 -12.08
C LYS A 257 -9.54 -3.97 -11.85
N PRO A 258 -9.93 -3.55 -10.63
CA PRO A 258 -10.00 -2.13 -10.29
C PRO A 258 -8.64 -1.45 -10.48
N VAL A 259 -8.65 -0.27 -11.11
CA VAL A 259 -7.46 0.57 -11.32
C VAL A 259 -7.69 1.94 -10.70
N ILE A 260 -6.85 2.30 -9.75
CA ILE A 260 -6.88 3.60 -9.07
C ILE A 260 -5.61 4.36 -9.43
N SER A 261 -5.73 5.65 -9.70
CA SER A 261 -4.58 6.50 -10.06
C SER A 261 -4.52 7.72 -9.13
N ALA A 262 -3.34 7.99 -8.56
CA ALA A 262 -3.12 9.09 -7.63
C ALA A 262 -1.66 9.58 -7.65
N SER A 263 -1.42 10.77 -7.11
CA SER A 263 -0.08 11.29 -6.83
C SER A 263 0.17 11.34 -5.33
N LEU A 264 0.73 10.26 -4.78
CA LEU A 264 1.11 10.26 -3.38
C LEU A 264 2.44 10.96 -3.19
N LEU A 265 2.44 11.96 -2.33
CA LEU A 265 3.66 12.60 -1.88
C LEU A 265 4.40 11.66 -0.92
N SER A 266 5.73 11.56 -1.08
CA SER A 266 6.52 10.99 0.00
C SER A 266 6.53 12.02 1.14
N LEU A 267 5.87 11.70 2.24
CA LEU A 267 5.97 12.46 3.48
C LEU A 267 7.38 12.19 4.04
N HIS A 268 8.39 12.87 3.50
CA HIS A 268 9.74 12.77 4.00
C HIS A 268 9.80 13.35 5.41
N SER A 269 10.45 12.65 6.30
CA SER A 269 10.80 13.04 7.65
C SER A 269 11.20 14.52 7.72
N GLY A 270 10.28 15.39 8.15
CA GLY A 270 10.56 16.80 8.39
C GLY A 270 9.45 17.80 8.17
N ALA A 271 8.29 17.41 7.70
CA ALA A 271 7.20 18.34 7.38
C ALA A 271 5.91 18.11 8.19
N LEU A 272 6.04 17.69 9.44
CA LEU A 272 4.99 17.79 10.46
C LEU A 272 5.61 18.51 11.66
N CYS A 273 5.75 19.84 11.52
CA CYS A 273 5.84 20.81 12.62
C CYS A 273 4.54 21.56 12.69
#